data_1a1e56d27e13170a6dc5008e39da922e
#
_entry.id   1a1e56d27e13170a6dc5008e39da922e
#
_cell.length_a   1.000
_cell.length_b   1.000
_cell.length_c   1.000
_cell.angle_alpha   90.00
_cell.angle_beta   90.00
_cell.angle_gamma   90.00
#
_symmetry.space_group_name_H-M   'P 1'
#
loop_
_entity.id
_entity.type
_entity.pdbx_description
1 polymer ?
#
loop_
_entity_poly.entity_id
_entity_poly.type
_entity_poly.pdbx_seq_one_letter_code
_entity_poly.pdbx_strand_id
1 'polypeptide(L)'
;MKAWSMIMACLMFVGVVGCAKKVRPLVPLALDRGNAAQAVTLTEQGTQAYQARQFEEAKQYFSQAVTAAPQSGQAHYNYALALNALGDVDDARQHFIEAANLAPGDKTIWDSPALHQYGNPQTEKVSKEHRTTTSRPTFGGGPR
;
A
#
# COMPACT_ATOMS: atom_id res chain seq x y z
N MET A 1 -57.64 -15.33 27.46
CA MET A 1 -56.47 -16.08 27.86
C MET A 1 -55.68 -16.45 26.62
N LYS A 2 -54.99 -15.54 25.94
CA LYS A 2 -54.09 -15.79 24.79
C LYS A 2 -53.16 -14.57 24.56
N ALA A 3 -52.44 -14.11 25.56
CA ALA A 3 -51.57 -12.94 25.45
C ALA A 3 -50.23 -13.07 26.20
N TRP A 4 -49.77 -14.29 26.49
CA TRP A 4 -48.56 -14.49 27.30
C TRP A 4 -47.44 -15.29 26.60
N SER A 5 -47.51 -15.48 25.30
CA SER A 5 -46.54 -16.33 24.60
C SER A 5 -45.56 -15.54 23.66
N MET A 6 -45.53 -14.20 23.68
CA MET A 6 -44.67 -13.42 22.78
C MET A 6 -43.56 -12.64 23.47
N ILE A 7 -43.27 -12.87 24.75
CA ILE A 7 -42.23 -12.08 25.47
C ILE A 7 -40.93 -12.88 25.69
N MET A 8 -40.82 -14.12 25.28
CA MET A 8 -39.66 -14.97 25.56
C MET A 8 -38.68 -15.15 24.38
N ALA A 9 -38.78 -14.39 23.30
CA ALA A 9 -37.92 -14.56 22.12
C ALA A 9 -36.87 -13.46 21.91
N CYS A 10 -36.64 -12.57 22.87
CA CYS A 10 -35.80 -11.36 22.67
C CYS A 10 -34.52 -11.27 23.52
N LEU A 11 -34.01 -12.38 24.08
CA LEU A 11 -32.89 -12.38 25.02
C LEU A 11 -31.76 -13.34 24.68
N MET A 12 -31.38 -13.50 23.41
CA MET A 12 -30.12 -14.20 23.03
C MET A 12 -29.41 -13.50 21.88
N PHE A 13 -29.22 -12.18 21.98
CA PHE A 13 -28.22 -11.51 21.18
C PHE A 13 -27.12 -10.98 22.10
N VAL A 14 -26.40 -11.92 22.71
CA VAL A 14 -25.13 -11.58 23.38
C VAL A 14 -24.12 -11.27 22.28
N GLY A 15 -23.86 -9.98 22.11
CA GLY A 15 -22.94 -9.45 21.13
C GLY A 15 -21.54 -10.02 21.34
N VAL A 16 -21.05 -10.71 20.34
CA VAL A 16 -19.62 -10.92 20.15
C VAL A 16 -19.04 -9.56 19.80
N VAL A 17 -18.59 -8.80 20.78
CA VAL A 17 -17.71 -7.65 20.57
C VAL A 17 -16.35 -8.23 20.20
N GLY A 18 -16.22 -8.65 18.95
CA GLY A 18 -14.91 -8.93 18.36
C GLY A 18 -14.12 -7.63 18.35
N CYS A 19 -12.94 -7.62 18.96
CA CYS A 19 -11.95 -6.57 18.77
C CYS A 19 -11.57 -6.53 17.28
N ALA A 20 -12.35 -5.85 16.47
CA ALA A 20 -12.01 -5.55 15.09
C ALA A 20 -10.78 -4.64 15.16
N LYS A 21 -9.59 -5.16 14.86
CA LYS A 21 -8.42 -4.35 14.56
C LYS A 21 -8.88 -3.32 13.54
N LYS A 22 -8.79 -2.04 13.90
CA LYS A 22 -9.16 -0.92 13.04
C LYS A 22 -8.20 -0.90 11.86
N VAL A 23 -8.52 -1.66 10.81
CA VAL A 23 -7.78 -1.64 9.55
C VAL A 23 -7.98 -0.26 8.96
N ARG A 24 -6.91 0.52 8.82
CA ARG A 24 -6.98 1.82 8.15
C ARG A 24 -7.36 1.56 6.69
N PRO A 25 -8.41 2.21 6.16
CA PRO A 25 -8.77 2.05 4.76
C PRO A 25 -7.61 2.53 3.89
N LEU A 26 -7.31 1.79 2.82
CA LEU A 26 -6.37 2.20 1.80
C LEU A 26 -7.04 3.28 0.94
N VAL A 27 -6.60 4.52 1.12
CA VAL A 27 -7.18 5.69 0.43
C VAL A 27 -6.08 6.36 -0.38
N PRO A 28 -6.35 6.76 -1.64
CA PRO A 28 -5.42 7.55 -2.44
C PRO A 28 -5.06 8.86 -1.75
N LEU A 29 -3.80 9.29 -1.92
CA LEU A 29 -3.25 10.50 -1.33
C LEU A 29 -3.31 11.66 -2.33
N ALA A 30 -3.57 12.87 -1.83
CA ALA A 30 -3.41 14.08 -2.63
C ALA A 30 -1.92 14.32 -2.91
N LEU A 31 -1.61 14.85 -4.08
CA LEU A 31 -0.25 15.28 -4.40
C LEU A 31 0.08 16.62 -3.73
N ASP A 32 1.36 16.80 -3.39
CA ASP A 32 1.84 18.05 -2.84
C ASP A 32 1.73 19.20 -3.86
N ARG A 33 1.55 20.43 -3.36
CA ARG A 33 1.37 21.64 -4.19
C ARG A 33 2.54 21.98 -5.12
N GLY A 34 3.70 21.38 -4.91
CA GLY A 34 4.89 21.53 -5.75
C GLY A 34 4.88 20.68 -7.03
N ASN A 35 3.92 19.76 -7.16
CA ASN A 35 3.81 18.92 -8.35
C ASN A 35 3.18 19.65 -9.53
N ALA A 36 3.41 19.14 -10.75
CA ALA A 36 2.79 19.68 -11.96
C ALA A 36 1.25 19.67 -11.84
N ALA A 37 0.60 20.75 -12.24
CA ALA A 37 -0.86 20.89 -12.17
C ALA A 37 -1.59 19.73 -12.86
N GLN A 38 -1.01 19.24 -13.96
CA GLN A 38 -1.54 18.06 -14.67
C GLN A 38 -1.53 16.81 -13.78
N ALA A 39 -0.44 16.56 -13.04
CA ALA A 39 -0.35 15.42 -12.14
C ALA A 39 -1.40 15.49 -11.02
N VAL A 40 -1.64 16.68 -10.48
CA VAL A 40 -2.67 16.93 -9.46
C VAL A 40 -4.06 16.58 -10.01
N THR A 41 -4.43 17.12 -11.17
CA THR A 41 -5.72 16.85 -11.82
C THR A 41 -5.91 15.36 -12.12
N LEU A 42 -4.89 14.70 -12.65
CA LEU A 42 -4.93 13.25 -12.93
C LEU A 42 -5.09 12.44 -11.64
N THR A 43 -4.44 12.87 -10.55
CA THR A 43 -4.60 12.21 -9.23
C THR A 43 -6.02 12.38 -8.69
N GLU A 44 -6.63 13.54 -8.85
CA GLU A 44 -8.01 13.78 -8.44
C GLU A 44 -8.99 12.88 -9.22
N GLN A 45 -8.83 12.80 -10.55
CA GLN A 45 -9.63 11.91 -11.40
C GLN A 45 -9.45 10.43 -11.02
N GLY A 46 -8.19 10.01 -10.83
CA GLY A 46 -7.89 8.65 -10.38
C GLY A 46 -8.47 8.34 -9.00
N THR A 47 -8.47 9.31 -8.09
CA THR A 47 -9.07 9.17 -6.76
C THR A 47 -10.57 9.00 -6.83
N GLN A 48 -11.26 9.77 -7.69
CA GLN A 48 -12.70 9.63 -7.91
C GLN A 48 -13.03 8.24 -8.49
N ALA A 49 -12.31 7.80 -9.51
CA ALA A 49 -12.46 6.47 -10.08
C ALA A 49 -12.19 5.35 -9.06
N TYR A 50 -11.14 5.49 -8.25
CA TYR A 50 -10.83 4.53 -7.19
C TYR A 50 -11.94 4.42 -6.14
N GLN A 51 -12.49 5.55 -5.70
CA GLN A 51 -13.61 5.60 -4.76
C GLN A 51 -14.89 4.99 -5.35
N ALA A 52 -15.11 5.17 -6.66
CA ALA A 52 -16.18 4.53 -7.41
C ALA A 52 -15.93 3.04 -7.70
N ARG A 53 -14.80 2.47 -7.25
CA ARG A 53 -14.36 1.10 -7.51
C ARG A 53 -14.08 0.79 -8.98
N GLN A 54 -13.86 1.79 -9.80
CA GLN A 54 -13.45 1.71 -11.20
C GLN A 54 -11.91 1.59 -11.25
N PHE A 55 -11.38 0.47 -10.78
CA PHE A 55 -9.93 0.33 -10.54
C PHE A 55 -9.10 0.37 -11.82
N GLU A 56 -9.62 -0.11 -12.95
CA GLU A 56 -8.92 0.01 -14.24
C GLU A 56 -8.80 1.46 -14.69
N GLU A 57 -9.85 2.24 -14.53
CA GLU A 57 -9.84 3.67 -14.85
C GLU A 57 -8.92 4.43 -13.88
N ALA A 58 -8.99 4.13 -12.59
CA ALA A 58 -8.08 4.68 -11.60
C ALA A 58 -6.61 4.38 -11.94
N LYS A 59 -6.30 3.15 -12.35
CA LYS A 59 -4.96 2.72 -12.81
C LYS A 59 -4.48 3.59 -13.97
N GLN A 60 -5.33 3.87 -14.95
CA GLN A 60 -4.97 4.71 -16.10
C GLN A 60 -4.65 6.15 -15.68
N TYR A 61 -5.47 6.77 -14.84
CA TYR A 61 -5.22 8.13 -14.36
C TYR A 61 -3.97 8.20 -13.48
N PHE A 62 -3.79 7.26 -12.55
CA PHE A 62 -2.61 7.25 -11.68
C PHE A 62 -1.32 6.95 -12.45
N SER A 63 -1.32 6.11 -13.47
CA SER A 63 -0.15 5.88 -14.32
C SER A 63 0.29 7.15 -15.06
N GLN A 64 -0.69 7.93 -15.56
CA GLN A 64 -0.42 9.23 -16.18
C GLN A 64 0.08 10.25 -15.13
N ALA A 65 -0.45 10.22 -13.90
CA ALA A 65 0.02 11.07 -12.82
C ALA A 65 1.48 10.76 -12.45
N VAL A 66 1.88 9.49 -12.39
CA VAL A 66 3.28 9.06 -12.21
C VAL A 66 4.15 9.58 -13.35
N THR A 67 3.68 9.50 -14.60
CA THR A 67 4.42 10.03 -15.76
C THR A 67 4.61 11.55 -15.67
N ALA A 68 3.60 12.28 -15.20
CA ALA A 68 3.66 13.73 -15.04
C ALA A 68 4.45 14.19 -13.80
N ALA A 69 4.55 13.35 -12.78
CA ALA A 69 5.28 13.62 -11.54
C ALA A 69 6.07 12.38 -11.06
N PRO A 70 7.13 11.96 -11.77
CA PRO A 70 7.84 10.72 -11.50
C PRO A 70 8.62 10.70 -10.17
N GLN A 71 8.83 11.86 -9.55
CA GLN A 71 9.48 11.97 -8.25
C GLN A 71 8.48 12.12 -7.09
N SER A 72 7.19 11.97 -7.35
CA SER A 72 6.15 12.06 -6.33
C SER A 72 5.89 10.69 -5.68
N GLY A 73 6.27 10.52 -4.41
CA GLY A 73 5.95 9.32 -3.64
C GLY A 73 4.44 9.06 -3.56
N GLN A 74 3.63 10.12 -3.46
CA GLN A 74 2.17 10.01 -3.44
C GLN A 74 1.61 9.50 -4.77
N ALA A 75 2.16 9.92 -5.91
CA ALA A 75 1.74 9.43 -7.22
C ALA A 75 2.01 7.93 -7.37
N HIS A 76 3.22 7.48 -7.01
CA HIS A 76 3.57 6.06 -7.01
C HIS A 76 2.71 5.24 -6.04
N TYR A 77 2.43 5.78 -4.85
CA TYR A 77 1.56 5.14 -3.88
C TYR A 77 0.14 4.92 -4.42
N ASN A 78 -0.44 5.95 -5.03
CA ASN A 78 -1.79 5.88 -5.59
C ASN A 78 -1.87 4.87 -6.76
N TYR A 79 -0.86 4.85 -7.61
CA TYR A 79 -0.78 3.88 -8.69
C TYR A 79 -0.68 2.45 -8.15
N ALA A 80 0.14 2.24 -7.13
CA ALA A 80 0.26 0.96 -6.44
C ALA A 80 -1.07 0.50 -5.81
N LEU A 81 -1.87 1.42 -5.26
CA LEU A 81 -3.21 1.09 -4.73
C LEU A 81 -4.13 0.53 -5.81
N ALA A 82 -4.15 1.14 -7.00
CA ALA A 82 -4.97 0.67 -8.11
C ALA A 82 -4.51 -0.69 -8.63
N LEU A 83 -3.20 -0.88 -8.81
CA LEU A 83 -2.59 -2.16 -9.16
C LEU A 83 -2.95 -3.26 -8.14
N ASN A 84 -2.81 -2.96 -6.86
CA ASN A 84 -3.15 -3.90 -5.79
C ASN A 84 -4.64 -4.28 -5.78
N ALA A 85 -5.52 -3.32 -6.07
CA ALA A 85 -6.96 -3.56 -6.16
C ALA A 85 -7.34 -4.46 -7.36
N LEU A 86 -6.54 -4.45 -8.41
CA LEU A 86 -6.68 -5.29 -9.60
C LEU A 86 -6.03 -6.67 -9.45
N GLY A 87 -5.18 -6.86 -8.43
CA GLY A 87 -4.44 -8.09 -8.21
C GLY A 87 -3.07 -8.14 -8.88
N ASP A 88 -2.61 -7.03 -9.48
CA ASP A 88 -1.28 -6.86 -10.07
C ASP A 88 -0.24 -6.69 -8.94
N VAL A 89 -0.04 -7.72 -8.13
CA VAL A 89 0.67 -7.68 -6.83
C VAL A 89 2.15 -7.33 -6.97
N ASP A 90 2.82 -7.85 -7.99
CA ASP A 90 4.26 -7.62 -8.19
C ASP A 90 4.54 -6.18 -8.59
N ASP A 91 3.76 -5.62 -9.51
CA ASP A 91 3.88 -4.23 -9.93
C ASP A 91 3.46 -3.28 -8.79
N ALA A 92 2.39 -3.61 -8.06
CA ALA A 92 1.98 -2.85 -6.88
C ALA A 92 3.11 -2.77 -5.84
N ARG A 93 3.78 -3.88 -5.58
CA ARG A 93 4.92 -3.94 -4.66
C ARG A 93 6.05 -3.00 -5.07
N GLN A 94 6.43 -3.01 -6.34
CA GLN A 94 7.49 -2.14 -6.85
C GLN A 94 7.15 -0.66 -6.63
N HIS A 95 5.92 -0.27 -6.98
CA HIS A 95 5.47 1.11 -6.81
C HIS A 95 5.28 1.52 -5.35
N PHE A 96 4.87 0.63 -4.44
CA PHE A 96 4.86 0.92 -3.00
C PHE A 96 6.27 1.14 -2.44
N ILE A 97 7.25 0.34 -2.86
CA ILE A 97 8.65 0.51 -2.46
C ILE A 97 9.20 1.84 -3.00
N GLU A 98 8.91 2.16 -4.25
CA GLU A 98 9.34 3.43 -4.86
C GLU A 98 8.71 4.62 -4.16
N ALA A 99 7.41 4.55 -3.83
CA ALA A 99 6.73 5.58 -3.05
C ALA A 99 7.42 5.85 -1.71
N ALA A 100 7.80 4.81 -0.98
CA ALA A 100 8.50 4.94 0.29
C ALA A 100 9.92 5.50 0.13
N ASN A 101 10.62 5.16 -0.95
CA ASN A 101 11.95 5.69 -1.26
C ASN A 101 11.91 7.19 -1.60
N LEU A 102 10.89 7.62 -2.36
CA LEU A 102 10.70 9.01 -2.79
C LEU A 102 10.16 9.91 -1.67
N ALA A 103 9.45 9.33 -0.69
CA ALA A 103 8.87 10.08 0.43
C ALA A 103 9.28 9.47 1.80
N PRO A 104 10.58 9.51 2.17
CA PRO A 104 11.10 8.84 3.36
C PRO A 104 10.57 9.41 4.70
N GLY A 105 9.93 10.57 4.69
CA GLY A 105 9.31 11.20 5.87
C GLY A 105 7.79 11.10 5.91
N ASP A 106 7.16 10.56 4.88
CA ASP A 106 5.69 10.46 4.83
C ASP A 106 5.20 9.23 5.59
N LYS A 107 4.73 9.48 6.82
CA LYS A 107 4.18 8.41 7.67
C LYS A 107 2.95 7.73 7.08
N THR A 108 2.20 8.38 6.21
CA THR A 108 1.02 7.80 5.58
C THR A 108 1.41 6.68 4.64
N ILE A 109 2.49 6.88 3.90
CA ILE A 109 3.07 5.88 3.00
C ILE A 109 3.76 4.79 3.83
N TRP A 110 4.64 5.16 4.77
CA TRP A 110 5.44 4.22 5.54
C TRP A 110 4.62 3.33 6.49
N ASP A 111 3.59 3.89 7.12
CA ASP A 111 2.68 3.17 8.03
C ASP A 111 1.50 2.54 7.28
N SER A 112 1.51 2.54 5.95
CA SER A 112 0.45 1.96 5.14
C SER A 112 0.41 0.43 5.31
N PRO A 113 -0.78 -0.15 5.58
CA PRO A 113 -0.95 -1.60 5.58
C PRO A 113 -0.53 -2.27 4.27
N ALA A 114 -0.67 -1.55 3.14
CA ALA A 114 -0.24 -2.02 1.84
C ALA A 114 1.28 -2.21 1.77
N LEU A 115 2.07 -1.24 2.26
CA LEU A 115 3.52 -1.35 2.29
C LEU A 115 3.98 -2.48 3.23
N HIS A 116 3.35 -2.61 4.40
CA HIS A 116 3.68 -3.66 5.37
C HIS A 116 3.47 -5.08 4.81
N GLN A 117 2.50 -5.25 3.93
CA GLN A 117 2.25 -6.53 3.27
C GLN A 117 3.42 -6.96 2.37
N TYR A 118 4.13 -6.02 1.77
CA TYR A 118 5.22 -6.26 0.82
C TYR A 118 6.62 -6.18 1.41
N GLY A 119 6.75 -5.88 2.69
CA GLY A 119 8.02 -5.73 3.40
C GLY A 119 8.55 -4.29 3.41
N ASN A 120 9.43 -4.00 4.36
CA ASN A 120 10.03 -2.68 4.50
C ASN A 120 11.18 -2.53 3.47
N PRO A 121 11.23 -1.45 2.65
CA PRO A 121 12.31 -1.22 1.69
C PRO A 121 13.71 -1.22 2.31
N GLN A 122 13.84 -0.84 3.58
CA GLN A 122 15.12 -0.87 4.31
C GLN A 122 15.63 -2.30 4.57
N THR A 123 14.74 -3.27 4.77
CA THR A 123 15.14 -4.67 4.99
C THR A 123 15.67 -5.32 3.73
N GLU A 124 15.21 -4.90 2.55
CA GLU A 124 15.69 -5.42 1.27
C GLU A 124 17.11 -4.94 0.95
N LYS A 125 17.45 -3.68 1.26
CA LYS A 125 18.83 -3.16 1.13
C LYS A 125 19.80 -3.93 2.02
N VAL A 126 19.45 -4.16 3.27
CA VAL A 126 20.27 -4.93 4.23
C VAL A 126 20.47 -6.37 3.75
N SER A 127 19.43 -7.02 3.21
CA SER A 127 19.52 -8.39 2.70
C SER A 127 20.42 -8.50 1.46
N LYS A 128 20.42 -7.51 0.57
CA LYS A 128 21.31 -7.47 -0.61
C LYS A 128 22.76 -7.23 -0.20
N GLU A 129 23.00 -6.33 0.74
CA GLU A 129 24.35 -6.00 1.22
C GLU A 129 24.99 -7.18 2.00
N HIS A 130 24.19 -7.91 2.79
CA HIS A 130 24.67 -9.10 3.51
C HIS A 130 24.98 -10.30 2.59
N ARG A 131 24.35 -10.36 1.41
CA ARG A 131 24.56 -11.44 0.44
C ARG A 131 25.84 -11.27 -0.38
N THR A 132 26.37 -10.04 -0.48
CA THR A 132 27.62 -9.72 -1.23
C THR A 132 28.87 -9.84 -0.37
N THR A 133 28.77 -9.89 0.96
CA THR A 133 29.92 -9.92 1.87
C THR A 133 30.29 -11.33 2.37
N THR A 134 29.52 -12.37 1.99
CA THR A 134 29.79 -13.76 2.46
C THR A 134 30.57 -14.60 1.43
N SER A 135 31.35 -13.99 0.55
CA SER A 135 32.44 -14.70 -0.15
C SER A 135 33.63 -14.79 0.78
N ARG A 136 33.62 -15.81 1.62
CA ARG A 136 34.71 -16.24 2.49
C ARG A 136 35.97 -16.45 1.64
N PRO A 137 37.09 -15.77 1.89
CA PRO A 137 38.34 -16.11 1.22
C PRO A 137 38.73 -17.52 1.65
N THR A 138 38.77 -18.43 0.70
CA THR A 138 39.42 -19.72 0.88
C THR A 138 40.93 -19.48 1.02
N PHE A 139 41.44 -19.54 2.24
CA PHE A 139 42.88 -19.69 2.47
C PHE A 139 43.33 -21.02 1.90
N GLY A 140 43.93 -20.96 0.71
CA GLY A 140 44.62 -22.07 0.11
C GLY A 140 45.82 -22.44 0.99
N GLY A 141 45.85 -23.70 1.42
CA GLY A 141 46.97 -24.26 2.17
C GLY A 141 48.21 -24.27 1.24
N GLY A 142 49.32 -23.78 1.77
CA GLY A 142 50.61 -23.84 1.13
C GLY A 142 51.18 -25.27 1.08
N PRO A 143 52.05 -25.56 0.11
CA PRO A 143 52.70 -26.85 -0.03
C PRO A 143 53.81 -27.02 0.99
N ARG A 144 54.05 -28.29 1.35
CA ARG A 144 55.22 -28.77 2.10
C ARG A 144 56.46 -28.74 1.26
#